data_f9194a770ab7eb8098509e5adf771fe7
#
_entry.id   f9194a770ab7eb8098509e5adf771fe7
#
_cell.length_a   1.000
_cell.length_b   1.000
_cell.length_c   1.000
_cell.angle_alpha   90.00
_cell.angle_beta   90.00
_cell.angle_gamma   90.00
#
_symmetry.space_group_name_H-M   'P 1'
#
loop_
_entity.id
_entity.type
_entity.pdbx_description
1 polymer ?
#
loop_
_entity_poly.entity_id
_entity_poly.type
_entity_poly.pdbx_seq_one_letter_code
_entity_poly.pdbx_strand_id
1 'polypeptide(L)'
;MINLYAEVDMNEKVMIRIAEMTDINTCFKFHKAIYKYHQDNVDFKLEDEGNLLKAIENDIKTGRTKTIIASTKMGSLKEDVGMIEIRIDRMKTPVTAYITALWIEDSARGKGIAQVLLSSAEALSKKEGANVISLDVFDFNRGAISLYLRMGYKCKSHDKTYKATYVKKL
;
A
#
# COMPACT_ATOMS: atom_id res chain seq x y z
N MET A 1 -14.50 6.56 -12.88
CA MET A 1 -13.89 5.22 -12.67
C MET A 1 -12.55 5.19 -13.38
N ILE A 2 -11.44 5.18 -12.68
CA ILE A 2 -10.10 5.05 -13.30
C ILE A 2 -9.75 3.57 -13.22
N ASN A 3 -10.06 2.82 -14.27
CA ASN A 3 -9.54 1.47 -14.45
C ASN A 3 -8.16 1.60 -15.10
N LEU A 4 -7.11 1.49 -14.30
CA LEU A 4 -5.74 1.35 -14.79
C LEU A 4 -5.45 -0.15 -14.97
N TYR A 5 -5.13 -0.53 -16.19
CA TYR A 5 -4.60 -1.88 -16.48
C TYR A 5 -3.09 -1.79 -16.56
N ALA A 6 -2.39 -2.65 -15.84
CA ALA A 6 -0.96 -2.87 -16.02
C ALA A 6 -0.75 -4.35 -16.37
N GLU A 7 0.00 -4.62 -17.43
CA GLU A 7 0.42 -5.98 -17.78
C GLU A 7 1.64 -6.33 -16.92
N VAL A 8 1.50 -7.38 -16.13
CA VAL A 8 2.58 -7.95 -15.33
C VAL A 8 2.72 -9.40 -15.71
N ASP A 9 3.85 -9.72 -16.31
CA ASP A 9 4.20 -11.03 -16.87
C ASP A 9 3.23 -11.58 -17.94
N MET A 10 3.75 -12.31 -18.91
CA MET A 10 3.08 -12.64 -20.19
C MET A 10 1.76 -13.43 -20.09
N ASN A 11 1.27 -13.79 -18.89
CA ASN A 11 0.08 -14.64 -18.72
C ASN A 11 -0.96 -14.20 -17.66
N GLU A 12 -0.72 -13.19 -16.83
CA GLU A 12 -1.68 -12.75 -15.83
C GLU A 12 -1.95 -11.25 -15.94
N LYS A 13 -3.19 -10.88 -16.20
CA LYS A 13 -3.64 -9.49 -16.26
C LYS A 13 -3.97 -9.00 -14.84
N VAL A 14 -3.17 -8.08 -14.31
CA VAL A 14 -3.45 -7.42 -13.04
C VAL A 14 -4.39 -6.24 -13.28
N MET A 15 -5.53 -6.26 -12.62
CA MET A 15 -6.49 -5.15 -12.60
C MET A 15 -6.28 -4.34 -11.34
N ILE A 16 -6.32 -3.00 -11.48
CA ILE A 16 -6.16 -2.07 -10.38
C ILE A 16 -7.39 -1.20 -10.28
N ARG A 17 -7.89 -1.01 -9.06
CA ARG A 17 -9.02 -0.14 -8.78
C ARG A 17 -8.84 0.59 -7.45
N ILE A 18 -9.49 1.72 -7.32
CA ILE A 18 -9.61 2.39 -6.02
C ILE A 18 -10.69 1.66 -5.21
N ALA A 19 -10.41 1.45 -3.92
CA ALA A 19 -11.35 0.83 -3.00
C ALA A 19 -12.59 1.72 -2.79
N GLU A 20 -13.73 1.07 -2.71
CA GLU A 20 -15.03 1.65 -2.41
C GLU A 20 -15.60 1.06 -1.10
N MET A 21 -16.77 1.55 -0.64
CA MET A 21 -17.41 1.05 0.58
C MET A 21 -17.67 -0.47 0.57
N THR A 22 -17.87 -1.04 -0.60
CA THR A 22 -18.03 -2.50 -0.79
C THR A 22 -16.75 -3.30 -0.52
N ASP A 23 -15.60 -2.63 -0.46
CA ASP A 23 -14.28 -3.26 -0.29
C ASP A 23 -13.79 -3.28 1.16
N ILE A 24 -14.60 -2.81 2.11
CA ILE A 24 -14.21 -2.71 3.54
C ILE A 24 -13.65 -4.04 4.05
N ASN A 25 -14.33 -5.15 3.77
CA ASN A 25 -13.90 -6.48 4.23
C ASN A 25 -12.57 -6.91 3.59
N THR A 26 -12.36 -6.59 2.32
CA THR A 26 -11.07 -6.83 1.62
C THR A 26 -9.94 -6.01 2.25
N CYS A 27 -10.16 -4.72 2.48
CA CYS A 27 -9.19 -3.85 3.13
C CYS A 27 -8.88 -4.34 4.56
N PHE A 28 -9.92 -4.70 5.32
CA PHE A 28 -9.77 -5.23 6.68
C PHE A 28 -8.95 -6.54 6.70
N LYS A 29 -9.21 -7.47 5.78
CA LYS A 29 -8.42 -8.70 5.61
C LYS A 29 -6.93 -8.38 5.43
N PHE A 30 -6.59 -7.45 4.54
CA PHE A 30 -5.19 -7.10 4.26
C PHE A 30 -4.53 -6.36 5.43
N HIS A 31 -5.24 -5.47 6.11
CA HIS A 31 -4.72 -4.82 7.33
C HIS A 31 -4.44 -5.84 8.43
N LYS A 32 -5.32 -6.82 8.65
CA LYS A 32 -5.05 -7.91 9.60
C LYS A 32 -3.80 -8.71 9.24
N ALA A 33 -3.59 -8.99 7.96
CA ALA A 33 -2.38 -9.69 7.49
C ALA A 33 -1.10 -8.87 7.76
N ILE A 34 -1.14 -7.54 7.53
CA ILE A 34 -0.02 -6.63 7.86
C ILE A 34 0.25 -6.64 9.36
N TYR A 35 -0.79 -6.53 10.20
CA TYR A 35 -0.64 -6.53 11.65
C TYR A 35 -0.05 -7.85 12.16
N LYS A 36 -0.58 -8.98 11.65
CA LYS A 36 -0.03 -10.29 11.98
C LYS A 36 1.45 -10.39 11.61
N TYR A 37 1.83 -9.94 10.42
CA TYR A 37 3.23 -9.93 9.98
C TYR A 37 4.11 -9.08 10.90
N HIS A 38 3.61 -7.93 11.40
CA HIS A 38 4.36 -7.12 12.35
C HIS A 38 4.47 -7.81 13.72
N GLN A 39 3.40 -8.41 14.24
CA GLN A 39 3.42 -9.15 15.52
C GLN A 39 4.38 -10.34 15.49
N ASP A 40 4.47 -11.04 14.37
CA ASP A 40 5.37 -12.19 14.21
C ASP A 40 6.86 -11.77 14.21
N ASN A 41 7.18 -10.48 14.04
CA ASN A 41 8.55 -9.97 13.89
C ASN A 41 8.98 -8.94 14.95
N VAL A 42 8.05 -8.24 15.58
CA VAL A 42 8.32 -7.22 16.62
C VAL A 42 7.23 -7.25 17.68
N ASP A 43 7.53 -6.78 18.88
CA ASP A 43 6.52 -6.59 19.94
C ASP A 43 5.57 -5.44 19.56
N PHE A 44 4.56 -5.79 18.76
CA PHE A 44 3.57 -4.87 18.22
C PHE A 44 2.20 -5.21 18.80
N LYS A 45 1.58 -4.25 19.49
CA LYS A 45 0.21 -4.43 20.00
C LYS A 45 -0.79 -4.14 18.90
N LEU A 46 -1.67 -5.11 18.66
CA LEU A 46 -2.81 -4.95 17.77
C LEU A 46 -3.82 -3.95 18.39
N GLU A 47 -4.33 -3.05 17.57
CA GLU A 47 -5.54 -2.34 17.91
C GLU A 47 -6.73 -3.33 17.92
N ASP A 48 -7.77 -3.00 18.70
CA ASP A 48 -9.01 -3.76 18.69
C ASP A 48 -9.58 -3.85 17.26
N GLU A 49 -9.98 -5.08 16.84
CA GLU A 49 -10.46 -5.32 15.47
C GLU A 49 -11.66 -4.44 15.09
N GLY A 50 -12.52 -4.14 16.07
CA GLY A 50 -13.67 -3.27 15.83
C GLY A 50 -13.27 -1.81 15.59
N ASN A 51 -12.23 -1.35 16.25
CA ASN A 51 -11.67 -0.01 16.03
C ASN A 51 -10.98 0.07 14.66
N LEU A 52 -10.23 -0.97 14.27
CA LEU A 52 -9.62 -1.04 12.96
C LEU A 52 -10.65 -1.00 11.84
N LEU A 53 -11.72 -1.79 11.95
CA LEU A 53 -12.79 -1.82 10.95
C LEU A 53 -13.46 -0.45 10.79
N LYS A 54 -13.78 0.21 11.92
CA LYS A 54 -14.36 1.57 11.93
C LYS A 54 -13.40 2.61 11.32
N ALA A 55 -12.10 2.49 11.58
CA ALA A 55 -11.09 3.38 11.01
C ALA A 55 -11.03 3.24 9.48
N ILE A 56 -10.98 2.01 8.95
CA ILE A 56 -11.01 1.73 7.52
C ILE A 56 -12.29 2.28 6.88
N GLU A 57 -13.45 2.01 7.47
CA GLU A 57 -14.73 2.53 6.99
C GLU A 57 -14.74 4.06 6.91
N ASN A 58 -14.32 4.72 7.98
CA ASN A 58 -14.24 6.18 8.03
C ASN A 58 -13.25 6.75 6.99
N ASP A 59 -12.10 6.13 6.81
CA ASP A 59 -11.09 6.58 5.87
C ASP A 59 -11.56 6.47 4.42
N ILE A 60 -12.23 5.36 4.05
CA ILE A 60 -12.84 5.19 2.72
C ILE A 60 -13.97 6.23 2.54
N LYS A 61 -14.86 6.36 3.52
CA LYS A 61 -16.02 7.27 3.47
C LYS A 61 -15.61 8.73 3.34
N THR A 62 -14.59 9.15 4.07
CA THR A 62 -14.13 10.54 4.08
C THR A 62 -13.11 10.84 2.98
N GLY A 63 -12.56 9.81 2.35
CA GLY A 63 -11.46 9.93 1.40
C GLY A 63 -10.15 10.43 2.02
N ARG A 64 -10.00 10.29 3.35
CA ARG A 64 -8.79 10.68 4.09
C ARG A 64 -7.57 9.90 3.62
N THR A 65 -7.77 8.63 3.35
CA THR A 65 -6.80 7.77 2.67
C THR A 65 -7.35 7.34 1.31
N LYS A 66 -6.46 6.96 0.42
CA LYS A 66 -6.79 6.36 -0.87
C LYS A 66 -6.21 4.96 -0.90
N THR A 67 -7.07 3.96 -0.93
CA THR A 67 -6.66 2.56 -1.04
C THR A 67 -6.81 2.08 -2.48
N ILE A 68 -5.74 1.51 -3.02
CA ILE A 68 -5.71 0.89 -4.36
C ILE A 68 -5.62 -0.61 -4.16
N ILE A 69 -6.53 -1.35 -4.77
CA ILE A 69 -6.58 -2.82 -4.71
C ILE A 69 -6.11 -3.39 -6.04
N ALA A 70 -5.23 -4.39 -5.96
CA ALA A 70 -4.83 -5.21 -7.09
C ALA A 70 -5.58 -6.53 -7.08
N SER A 71 -6.14 -6.89 -8.22
CA SER A 71 -6.83 -8.16 -8.45
C SER A 71 -6.20 -8.90 -9.61
N THR A 72 -6.12 -10.21 -9.51
CA THR A 72 -5.77 -11.10 -10.63
C THR A 72 -7.01 -11.82 -11.13
N LYS A 73 -6.97 -12.26 -12.37
CA LYS A 73 -8.04 -13.06 -12.99
C LYS A 73 -7.48 -14.40 -13.38
N MET A 74 -8.03 -15.46 -12.80
CA MET A 74 -7.73 -16.84 -13.16
C MET A 74 -8.98 -17.48 -13.72
N GLY A 75 -9.07 -17.60 -15.07
CA GLY A 75 -10.29 -18.00 -15.74
C GLY A 75 -11.43 -16.99 -15.54
N SER A 76 -12.56 -17.45 -14.99
CA SER A 76 -13.72 -16.61 -14.65
C SER A 76 -13.63 -16.00 -13.24
N LEU A 77 -12.72 -16.48 -12.39
CA LEU A 77 -12.58 -16.02 -11.01
C LEU A 77 -11.67 -14.79 -10.94
N LYS A 78 -12.13 -13.78 -10.21
CA LYS A 78 -11.37 -12.58 -9.86
C LYS A 78 -11.04 -12.67 -8.37
N GLU A 79 -9.75 -12.51 -8.05
CA GLU A 79 -9.27 -12.53 -6.67
C GLU A 79 -8.50 -11.24 -6.37
N ASP A 80 -8.83 -10.61 -5.23
CA ASP A 80 -8.07 -9.47 -4.72
C ASP A 80 -6.82 -10.01 -4.00
N VAL A 81 -5.64 -9.65 -4.53
CA VAL A 81 -4.36 -10.24 -4.14
C VAL A 81 -3.40 -9.26 -3.48
N GLY A 82 -3.78 -8.00 -3.36
CA GLY A 82 -2.97 -7.01 -2.65
C GLY A 82 -3.60 -5.64 -2.62
N MET A 83 -3.05 -4.78 -1.77
CA MET A 83 -3.44 -3.38 -1.67
C MET A 83 -2.26 -2.48 -1.36
N ILE A 84 -2.40 -1.21 -1.71
CA ILE A 84 -1.59 -0.11 -1.20
C ILE A 84 -2.51 1.01 -0.72
N GLU A 85 -2.16 1.62 0.42
CA GLU A 85 -2.90 2.72 0.98
C GLU A 85 -2.01 3.96 1.09
N ILE A 86 -2.54 5.11 0.69
CA ILE A 86 -1.84 6.40 0.72
C ILE A 86 -2.70 7.46 1.40
N ARG A 87 -2.03 8.32 2.17
CA ARG A 87 -2.60 9.53 2.74
C ARG A 87 -1.88 10.75 2.17
N ILE A 88 -2.66 11.76 1.74
CA ILE A 88 -2.09 13.01 1.23
C ILE A 88 -2.15 14.07 2.33
N ASP A 89 -0.99 14.58 2.70
CA ASP A 89 -0.86 15.68 3.66
C ASP A 89 -0.72 17.01 2.91
N ARG A 90 -1.86 17.70 2.75
CA ARG A 90 -1.94 18.99 2.05
C ARG A 90 -1.56 20.19 2.94
N MET A 91 -1.37 19.96 4.25
CA MET A 91 -0.94 21.00 5.17
C MET A 91 0.57 21.23 5.13
N LYS A 92 1.31 20.31 4.53
CA LYS A 92 2.76 20.44 4.34
C LYS A 92 3.11 21.19 3.07
N THR A 93 4.22 21.91 3.12
CA THR A 93 4.85 22.53 1.95
C THR A 93 6.27 21.98 1.84
N PRO A 94 6.61 21.21 0.81
CA PRO A 94 5.73 20.74 -0.28
C PRO A 94 4.66 19.72 0.18
N VAL A 95 3.55 19.63 -0.57
CA VAL A 95 2.51 18.60 -0.34
C VAL A 95 3.14 17.22 -0.40
N THR A 96 2.85 16.40 0.59
CA THR A 96 3.51 15.09 0.76
C THR A 96 2.47 13.97 0.77
N ALA A 97 2.74 12.90 0.04
CA ALA A 97 2.03 11.64 0.17
C ALA A 97 2.77 10.71 1.15
N TYR A 98 2.03 9.90 1.89
CA TYR A 98 2.58 8.89 2.79
C TYR A 98 1.90 7.55 2.55
N ILE A 99 2.69 6.52 2.24
CA ILE A 99 2.20 5.14 2.13
C ILE A 99 2.01 4.60 3.54
N THR A 100 0.77 4.33 3.91
CA THR A 100 0.39 3.82 5.25
C THR A 100 0.38 2.31 5.31
N ALA A 101 0.10 1.65 4.18
CA ALA A 101 0.04 0.20 4.07
C ALA A 101 0.41 -0.28 2.66
N LEU A 102 1.08 -1.43 2.58
CA LEU A 102 1.32 -2.19 1.35
C LEU A 102 1.31 -3.68 1.70
N TRP A 103 0.44 -4.43 1.07
CA TRP A 103 0.35 -5.88 1.23
C TRP A 103 0.14 -6.57 -0.09
N ILE A 104 0.80 -7.72 -0.25
CA ILE A 104 0.58 -8.67 -1.33
C ILE A 104 0.43 -10.05 -0.70
N GLU A 105 -0.62 -10.77 -1.08
CA GLU A 105 -0.83 -12.16 -0.67
C GLU A 105 0.35 -13.03 -1.09
N ASP A 106 0.73 -13.98 -0.25
CA ASP A 106 1.93 -14.80 -0.44
C ASP A 106 1.93 -15.51 -1.80
N SER A 107 0.79 -16.04 -2.22
CA SER A 107 0.58 -16.72 -3.51
C SER A 107 0.80 -15.81 -4.73
N ALA A 108 0.73 -14.49 -4.54
CA ALA A 108 0.85 -13.48 -5.59
C ALA A 108 2.19 -12.71 -5.55
N ARG A 109 3.07 -13.02 -4.59
CA ARG A 109 4.40 -12.40 -4.50
C ARG A 109 5.32 -12.85 -5.63
N GLY A 110 6.34 -12.04 -5.92
CA GLY A 110 7.32 -12.32 -6.98
C GLY A 110 6.82 -12.02 -8.40
N LYS A 111 5.55 -11.69 -8.57
CA LYS A 111 4.91 -11.43 -9.88
C LYS A 111 4.87 -9.94 -10.27
N GLY A 112 5.59 -9.05 -9.61
CA GLY A 112 5.64 -7.61 -9.95
C GLY A 112 4.46 -6.78 -9.45
N ILE A 113 3.46 -7.37 -8.78
CA ILE A 113 2.22 -6.68 -8.35
C ILE A 113 2.53 -5.49 -7.42
N ALA A 114 3.51 -5.63 -6.51
CA ALA A 114 3.92 -4.55 -5.62
C ALA A 114 4.48 -3.34 -6.38
N GLN A 115 5.23 -3.57 -7.48
CA GLN A 115 5.72 -2.49 -8.33
C GLN A 115 4.56 -1.74 -9.01
N VAL A 116 3.56 -2.48 -9.50
CA VAL A 116 2.36 -1.90 -10.11
C VAL A 116 1.59 -1.05 -9.09
N LEU A 117 1.36 -1.56 -7.89
CA LEU A 117 0.69 -0.82 -6.82
C LEU A 117 1.47 0.44 -6.44
N LEU A 118 2.80 0.35 -6.27
CA LEU A 118 3.65 1.51 -5.97
C LEU A 118 3.60 2.56 -7.09
N SER A 119 3.74 2.16 -8.35
CA SER A 119 3.65 3.08 -9.49
C SER A 119 2.28 3.76 -9.57
N SER A 120 1.21 3.02 -9.27
CA SER A 120 -0.15 3.56 -9.24
C SER A 120 -0.35 4.55 -8.10
N ALA A 121 0.21 4.25 -6.92
CA ALA A 121 0.19 5.14 -5.77
C ALA A 121 0.98 6.44 -6.04
N GLU A 122 2.13 6.34 -6.69
CA GLU A 122 2.94 7.48 -7.11
C GLU A 122 2.17 8.37 -8.11
N ALA A 123 1.58 7.76 -9.14
CA ALA A 123 0.79 8.47 -10.15
C ALA A 123 -0.43 9.17 -9.52
N LEU A 124 -1.15 8.46 -8.63
CA LEU A 124 -2.29 9.04 -7.92
C LEU A 124 -1.84 10.17 -7.00
N SER A 125 -0.76 9.99 -6.24
CA SER A 125 -0.21 11.01 -5.35
C SER A 125 0.17 12.29 -6.11
N LYS A 126 0.83 12.14 -7.25
CA LYS A 126 1.19 13.26 -8.14
C LYS A 126 -0.04 13.98 -8.67
N LYS A 127 -1.07 13.23 -9.09
CA LYS A 127 -2.36 13.79 -9.53
C LYS A 127 -3.06 14.59 -8.43
N GLU A 128 -2.91 14.16 -7.16
CA GLU A 128 -3.43 14.84 -5.97
C GLU A 128 -2.55 16.01 -5.50
N GLY A 129 -1.52 16.37 -6.26
CA GLY A 129 -0.64 17.52 -6.03
C GLY A 129 0.56 17.25 -5.11
N ALA A 130 0.82 16.00 -4.74
CA ALA A 130 2.01 15.68 -3.95
C ALA A 130 3.29 15.79 -4.79
N ASN A 131 4.33 16.37 -4.19
CA ASN A 131 5.67 16.50 -4.79
C ASN A 131 6.63 15.42 -4.28
N VAL A 132 6.28 14.83 -3.14
CA VAL A 132 7.08 13.82 -2.46
C VAL A 132 6.17 12.72 -1.97
N ILE A 133 6.62 11.49 -2.09
CA ILE A 133 6.00 10.33 -1.46
C ILE A 133 6.99 9.71 -0.48
N SER A 134 6.50 9.27 0.68
CA SER A 134 7.30 8.69 1.75
C SER A 134 6.63 7.47 2.36
N LEU A 135 7.40 6.66 3.04
CA LEU A 135 6.95 5.49 3.78
C LEU A 135 7.91 5.20 4.94
N ASP A 136 7.44 4.47 5.93
CA ASP A 136 8.29 3.85 6.94
C ASP A 136 8.30 2.34 6.76
N VAL A 137 9.46 1.73 6.98
CA VAL A 137 9.65 0.29 6.89
C VAL A 137 10.56 -0.21 8.01
N PHE A 138 10.22 -1.34 8.61
CA PHE A 138 11.08 -1.99 9.59
C PHE A 138 12.29 -2.65 8.93
N ASP A 139 13.43 -2.66 9.60
CA ASP A 139 14.71 -3.20 9.11
C ASP A 139 14.64 -4.70 8.79
N PHE A 140 13.80 -5.45 9.49
CA PHE A 140 13.61 -6.86 9.21
C PHE A 140 12.93 -7.12 7.85
N ASN A 141 12.19 -6.14 7.31
CA ASN A 141 11.47 -6.30 6.04
C ASN A 141 12.39 -6.03 4.83
N ARG A 142 13.44 -6.84 4.70
CA ARG A 142 14.47 -6.69 3.67
C ARG A 142 13.92 -6.77 2.25
N GLY A 143 12.86 -7.56 2.05
CA GLY A 143 12.21 -7.68 0.74
C GLY A 143 11.56 -6.36 0.31
N ALA A 144 10.85 -5.69 1.21
CA ALA A 144 10.23 -4.39 0.95
C ALA A 144 11.30 -3.31 0.76
N ILE A 145 12.34 -3.27 1.61
CA ILE A 145 13.46 -2.32 1.47
C ILE A 145 14.09 -2.44 0.09
N SER A 146 14.42 -3.67 -0.35
CA SER A 146 14.99 -3.92 -1.66
C SER A 146 14.07 -3.43 -2.80
N LEU A 147 12.75 -3.65 -2.66
CA LEU A 147 11.76 -3.15 -3.62
C LEU A 147 11.78 -1.61 -3.68
N TYR A 148 11.69 -0.93 -2.53
CA TYR A 148 11.68 0.54 -2.50
C TYR A 148 12.93 1.14 -3.11
N LEU A 149 14.11 0.59 -2.81
CA LEU A 149 15.37 1.04 -3.41
C LEU A 149 15.35 0.88 -4.94
N ARG A 150 14.89 -0.27 -5.47
CA ARG A 150 14.77 -0.47 -6.93
C ARG A 150 13.76 0.49 -7.57
N MET A 151 12.71 0.88 -6.83
CA MET A 151 11.71 1.86 -7.28
C MET A 151 12.19 3.32 -7.15
N GLY A 152 13.44 3.55 -6.71
CA GLY A 152 14.05 4.88 -6.64
C GLY A 152 13.79 5.64 -5.34
N TYR A 153 13.25 4.98 -4.32
CA TYR A 153 13.17 5.55 -2.98
C TYR A 153 14.56 5.62 -2.36
N LYS A 154 14.79 6.65 -1.54
CA LYS A 154 16.05 6.86 -0.81
C LYS A 154 15.77 6.89 0.68
N CYS A 155 16.64 6.27 1.47
CA CYS A 155 16.56 6.37 2.93
C CYS A 155 16.82 7.83 3.33
N LYS A 156 15.91 8.40 4.09
CA LYS A 156 16.00 9.78 4.62
C LYS A 156 16.44 9.79 6.06
N SER A 157 15.94 8.88 6.86
CA SER A 157 16.25 8.77 8.29
C SER A 157 16.06 7.35 8.76
N HIS A 158 16.74 7.03 9.86
CA HIS A 158 16.60 5.78 10.58
C HIS A 158 16.40 6.11 12.05
N ASP A 159 15.39 5.52 12.67
CA ASP A 159 15.11 5.74 14.07
C ASP A 159 15.66 4.62 14.96
N LYS A 160 15.60 4.83 16.29
CA LYS A 160 16.06 3.86 17.28
C LYS A 160 15.11 2.65 17.44
N THR A 161 13.94 2.67 16.79
CA THR A 161 12.93 1.60 16.84
C THR A 161 13.04 0.64 15.67
N TYR A 162 14.20 0.61 15.02
CA TYR A 162 14.49 -0.25 13.86
C TYR A 162 13.54 0.02 12.67
N LYS A 163 13.11 1.29 12.52
CA LYS A 163 12.37 1.78 11.35
C LYS A 163 13.17 2.79 10.57
N ALA A 164 13.15 2.67 9.27
CA ALA A 164 13.72 3.64 8.36
C ALA A 164 12.63 4.32 7.53
N THR A 165 12.75 5.66 7.38
CA THR A 165 11.89 6.44 6.49
C THR A 165 12.53 6.51 5.12
N TYR A 166 11.80 6.11 4.09
CA TYR A 166 12.18 6.22 2.70
C TYR A 166 11.34 7.28 1.99
N VAL A 167 11.98 8.01 1.07
CA VAL A 167 11.34 9.10 0.32
C VAL A 167 11.69 9.03 -1.17
N LYS A 168 10.76 9.51 -2.00
CA LYS A 168 10.94 9.68 -3.44
C LYS A 168 10.29 10.99 -3.88
N LYS A 169 10.95 11.76 -4.76
CA LYS A 169 10.34 12.90 -5.46
C LYS A 169 9.44 12.38 -6.58
N LEU A 170 8.26 12.98 -6.75
CA LEU A 170 7.27 12.62 -7.75
C LEU A 170 7.34 13.50 -9.00
#